data_8bffa58b5fecda7c283dfff41c132429
#
_entry.id   8bffa58b5fecda7c283dfff41c132429
#
_cell.length_a   1.000
_cell.length_b   1.000
_cell.length_c   1.000
_cell.angle_alpha   90.00
_cell.angle_beta   90.00
_cell.angle_gamma   90.00
#
_symmetry.space_group_name_H-M   'P 1'
#
loop_
_entity.id
_entity.type
_entity.pdbx_description
1 polymer ?
#
loop_
_entity_poly.entity_id
_entity_poly.type
_entity_poly.pdbx_seq_one_letter_code
_entity_poly.pdbx_strand_id
1 'polypeptide(L)'
;QHVVQEGLTYRLVPIRNPGSNTLVNADLMYENIVNKFEYRGLDDADVYYTEDYRNFVLNHRSAFYTLATTYLNQGEMERAKDVLLKGLEYMPDEGVSYDIFSIQQVSLLLAVGERDWALDISTTYSGRAVEWLDYITKNNQLALNGYSYQQRVLALNEMARAFRAANETELALSLIHI
;
A
#
# COMPACT_ATOMS: atom_id res chain seq x y z
N GLN A 1 -8.29 10.68 -21.07
CA GLN A 1 -6.83 10.74 -20.91
C GLN A 1 -6.14 10.10 -22.10
N HIS A 2 -4.91 10.54 -22.41
CA HIS A 2 -4.07 9.98 -23.49
C HIS A 2 -2.76 9.43 -22.93
N VAL A 3 -2.87 8.72 -21.80
CA VAL A 3 -1.70 8.18 -21.09
C VAL A 3 -1.92 6.71 -20.72
N VAL A 4 -0.82 5.97 -20.75
CA VAL A 4 -0.72 4.56 -20.30
C VAL A 4 0.40 4.47 -19.28
N GLN A 5 0.14 3.88 -18.13
CA GLN A 5 1.16 3.65 -17.11
C GLN A 5 1.96 2.39 -17.46
N GLU A 6 3.30 2.51 -17.41
CA GLU A 6 4.24 1.45 -17.77
C GLU A 6 5.31 1.21 -16.67
N GLY A 7 5.06 1.67 -15.47
CA GLY A 7 5.94 1.63 -14.30
C GLY A 7 5.70 2.85 -13.42
N LEU A 8 6.74 3.60 -13.10
CA LEU A 8 6.64 4.89 -12.41
C LEU A 8 6.34 6.06 -13.37
N THR A 9 6.33 5.80 -14.67
CA THR A 9 6.14 6.80 -15.73
C THR A 9 4.90 6.49 -16.55
N TYR A 10 4.44 7.52 -17.26
CA TYR A 10 3.28 7.45 -18.15
C TYR A 10 3.72 7.74 -19.57
N ARG A 11 3.35 6.85 -20.50
CA ARG A 11 3.53 7.07 -21.94
C ARG A 11 2.36 7.83 -22.51
N LEU A 12 2.62 8.88 -23.29
CA LEU A 12 1.59 9.52 -24.11
C LEU A 12 1.25 8.65 -25.30
N VAL A 13 -0.02 8.43 -25.53
CA VAL A 13 -0.53 7.61 -26.64
C VAL A 13 -1.54 8.41 -27.47
N PRO A 14 -1.62 8.20 -28.81
CA PRO A 14 -2.56 8.91 -29.66
C PRO A 14 -4.02 8.48 -29.46
N ILE A 15 -4.24 7.37 -28.76
CA ILE A 15 -5.57 6.81 -28.51
C ILE A 15 -6.13 7.42 -27.22
N ARG A 16 -7.36 7.95 -27.30
CA ARG A 16 -8.07 8.46 -26.13
C ARG A 16 -8.67 7.30 -25.32
N ASN A 17 -8.30 7.23 -24.05
CA ASN A 17 -9.02 6.40 -23.09
C ASN A 17 -10.37 7.08 -22.75
N PRO A 18 -11.52 6.48 -23.09
CA PRO A 18 -12.83 7.04 -22.76
C PRO A 18 -13.18 6.90 -21.28
N GLY A 19 -12.50 6.00 -20.54
CA GLY A 19 -12.71 5.79 -19.12
C GLY A 19 -12.10 6.87 -18.23
N SER A 20 -12.50 6.88 -16.97
CA SER A 20 -11.95 7.76 -15.92
C SER A 20 -10.60 7.26 -15.39
N ASN A 21 -10.34 5.97 -15.49
CA ASN A 21 -9.12 5.34 -14.95
C ASN A 21 -7.96 5.42 -15.95
N THR A 22 -6.74 5.54 -15.44
CA THR A 22 -5.53 5.45 -16.26
C THR A 22 -5.41 4.03 -16.83
N LEU A 23 -5.09 3.93 -18.12
CA LEU A 23 -4.74 2.64 -18.71
C LEU A 23 -3.38 2.18 -18.16
N VAL A 24 -3.26 0.87 -17.92
CA VAL A 24 -2.04 0.22 -17.46
C VAL A 24 -1.61 -0.81 -18.49
N ASN A 25 -0.36 -0.73 -18.94
CA ASN A 25 0.28 -1.81 -19.69
C ASN A 25 0.90 -2.78 -18.68
N ALA A 26 0.10 -3.75 -18.22
CA ALA A 26 0.46 -4.62 -17.10
C ALA A 26 1.75 -5.41 -17.36
N ASP A 27 1.94 -5.97 -18.55
CA ASP A 27 3.12 -6.77 -18.86
C ASP A 27 4.39 -5.92 -18.87
N LEU A 28 4.34 -4.74 -19.51
CA LEU A 28 5.48 -3.84 -19.53
C LEU A 28 5.75 -3.22 -18.15
N MET A 29 4.70 -2.94 -17.39
CA MET A 29 4.81 -2.44 -16.04
C MET A 29 5.46 -3.48 -15.12
N TYR A 30 5.05 -4.76 -15.23
CA TYR A 30 5.67 -5.87 -14.51
C TYR A 30 7.16 -5.97 -14.85
N GLU A 31 7.48 -6.01 -16.15
CA GLU A 31 8.87 -6.08 -16.62
C GLU A 31 9.73 -4.94 -16.07
N ASN A 32 9.18 -3.73 -15.99
CA ASN A 32 9.90 -2.59 -15.48
C ASN A 32 10.07 -2.64 -13.96
N ILE A 33 8.98 -2.75 -13.18
CA ILE A 33 9.05 -2.59 -11.72
C ILE A 33 9.50 -3.86 -10.99
N VAL A 34 9.37 -5.03 -11.60
CA VAL A 34 9.77 -6.29 -10.95
C VAL A 34 11.13 -6.77 -11.47
N ASN A 35 11.39 -6.68 -12.78
CA ASN A 35 12.58 -7.28 -13.37
C ASN A 35 13.74 -6.30 -13.61
N LYS A 36 13.45 -5.00 -13.83
CA LYS A 36 14.48 -4.03 -14.23
C LYS A 36 14.83 -3.00 -13.16
N PHE A 37 13.86 -2.58 -12.35
CA PHE A 37 14.14 -1.60 -11.31
C PHE A 37 14.93 -2.24 -10.18
N GLU A 38 15.84 -1.45 -9.60
CA GLU A 38 16.63 -1.83 -8.44
C GLU A 38 16.17 -1.00 -7.23
N TYR A 39 15.93 -1.69 -6.12
CA TYR A 39 15.41 -1.11 -4.87
C TYR A 39 16.48 -1.05 -3.78
N ARG A 40 17.72 -0.70 -4.18
CA ARG A 40 18.91 -0.73 -3.32
C ARG A 40 18.70 0.10 -2.06
N GLY A 41 18.95 -0.54 -0.91
CA GLY A 41 18.88 0.07 0.40
C GLY A 41 17.48 0.31 0.94
N LEU A 42 16.41 0.02 0.19
CA LEU A 42 15.04 0.11 0.72
C LEU A 42 14.70 -1.06 1.67
N ASP A 43 15.48 -2.10 1.63
CA ASP A 43 15.47 -3.28 2.51
C ASP A 43 16.46 -3.20 3.68
N ASP A 44 17.23 -2.12 3.77
CA ASP A 44 18.29 -1.95 4.78
C ASP A 44 17.81 -1.02 5.91
N ALA A 45 17.64 -1.58 7.11
CA ALA A 45 17.22 -0.85 8.31
C ALA A 45 18.24 0.20 8.79
N ASP A 46 19.51 0.06 8.40
CA ASP A 46 20.58 1.00 8.78
C ASP A 46 20.61 2.24 7.87
N VAL A 47 19.86 2.23 6.76
CA VAL A 47 19.75 3.38 5.85
C VAL A 47 18.67 4.35 6.34
N TYR A 48 19.08 5.55 6.72
CA TYR A 48 18.13 6.59 7.12
C TYR A 48 17.59 7.34 5.92
N TYR A 49 16.26 7.33 5.78
CA TYR A 49 15.53 8.12 4.79
C TYR A 49 14.85 9.33 5.45
N THR A 50 15.12 10.53 4.93
CA THR A 50 14.37 11.73 5.31
C THR A 50 12.91 11.61 4.86
N GLU A 51 12.02 12.42 5.44
CA GLU A 51 10.59 12.43 5.08
C GLU A 51 10.36 12.65 3.56
N ASP A 52 11.15 13.52 2.94
CA ASP A 52 11.05 13.77 1.50
C ASP A 52 11.39 12.51 0.67
N TYR A 53 12.43 11.77 1.05
CA TYR A 53 12.78 10.52 0.38
C TYR A 53 11.73 9.43 0.57
N ARG A 54 11.11 9.35 1.75
CA ARG A 54 10.00 8.41 1.99
C ARG A 54 8.84 8.65 1.03
N ASN A 55 8.57 9.90 0.64
CA ASN A 55 7.55 10.22 -0.35
C ASN A 55 7.84 9.62 -1.74
N PHE A 56 9.12 9.41 -2.10
CA PHE A 56 9.45 8.69 -3.35
C PHE A 56 9.12 7.20 -3.26
N VAL A 57 9.29 6.58 -2.09
CA VAL A 57 8.91 5.17 -1.88
C VAL A 57 7.40 4.98 -2.02
N LEU A 58 6.58 5.96 -1.63
CA LEU A 58 5.14 5.94 -1.88
C LEU A 58 4.80 5.71 -3.35
N ASN A 59 5.53 6.33 -4.27
CA ASN A 59 5.31 6.13 -5.71
C ASN A 59 5.60 4.69 -6.15
N HIS A 60 6.65 4.07 -5.59
CA HIS A 60 6.96 2.67 -5.88
C HIS A 60 5.86 1.75 -5.35
N ARG A 61 5.47 1.88 -4.09
CA ARG A 61 4.37 1.09 -3.51
C ARG A 61 3.05 1.29 -4.26
N SER A 62 2.75 2.52 -4.67
CA SER A 62 1.60 2.83 -5.52
C SER A 62 1.64 2.10 -6.85
N ALA A 63 2.82 1.95 -7.46
CA ALA A 63 2.97 1.21 -8.72
C ALA A 63 2.70 -0.29 -8.51
N PHE A 64 3.23 -0.91 -7.45
CA PHE A 64 2.91 -2.30 -7.11
C PHE A 64 1.42 -2.51 -6.83
N TYR A 65 0.80 -1.62 -6.06
CA TYR A 65 -0.65 -1.64 -5.80
C TYR A 65 -1.46 -1.55 -7.09
N THR A 66 -1.10 -0.63 -7.98
CA THR A 66 -1.79 -0.43 -9.27
C THR A 66 -1.68 -1.67 -10.16
N LEU A 67 -0.49 -2.27 -10.24
CA LEU A 67 -0.26 -3.46 -11.05
C LEU A 67 -1.00 -4.68 -10.48
N ALA A 68 -0.93 -4.91 -9.17
CA ALA A 68 -1.65 -6.00 -8.52
C ALA A 68 -3.18 -5.87 -8.71
N THR A 69 -3.72 -4.65 -8.53
CA THR A 69 -5.14 -4.36 -8.79
C THR A 69 -5.51 -4.63 -10.26
N THR A 70 -4.61 -4.28 -11.19
CA THR A 70 -4.84 -4.52 -12.62
C THR A 70 -4.94 -6.01 -12.90
N TYR A 71 -4.03 -6.84 -12.38
CA TYR A 71 -4.07 -8.28 -12.54
C TYR A 71 -5.30 -8.92 -11.89
N LEU A 72 -5.70 -8.47 -10.69
CA LEU A 72 -6.93 -8.96 -10.06
C LEU A 72 -8.17 -8.65 -10.92
N ASN A 73 -8.26 -7.45 -11.50
CA ASN A 73 -9.36 -7.09 -12.40
C ASN A 73 -9.37 -7.90 -13.71
N GLN A 74 -8.22 -8.44 -14.12
CA GLN A 74 -8.08 -9.35 -15.27
C GLN A 74 -8.33 -10.81 -14.90
N GLY A 75 -8.52 -11.14 -13.61
CA GLY A 75 -8.65 -12.50 -13.10
C GLY A 75 -7.32 -13.25 -12.95
N GLU A 76 -6.18 -12.55 -13.07
CA GLU A 76 -4.83 -13.13 -13.00
C GLU A 76 -4.31 -13.14 -11.54
N MET A 77 -4.95 -13.93 -10.69
CA MET A 77 -4.73 -13.95 -9.23
C MET A 77 -3.28 -14.29 -8.85
N GLU A 78 -2.66 -15.27 -9.50
CA GLU A 78 -1.28 -15.66 -9.20
C GLU A 78 -0.27 -14.55 -9.54
N ARG A 79 -0.49 -13.82 -10.63
CA ARG A 79 0.35 -12.68 -10.99
C ARG A 79 0.17 -11.52 -10.02
N ALA A 80 -1.06 -11.28 -9.58
CA ALA A 80 -1.34 -10.27 -8.55
C ALA A 80 -0.64 -10.60 -7.24
N LYS A 81 -0.69 -11.87 -6.82
CA LYS A 81 0.01 -12.37 -5.63
C LYS A 81 1.52 -12.18 -5.75
N ASP A 82 2.13 -12.59 -6.85
CA ASP A 82 3.57 -12.44 -7.09
C ASP A 82 4.00 -10.96 -6.98
N VAL A 83 3.26 -10.05 -7.60
CA VAL A 83 3.52 -8.60 -7.52
C VAL A 83 3.45 -8.08 -6.09
N LEU A 84 2.43 -8.47 -5.32
CA LEU A 84 2.27 -8.04 -3.93
C LEU A 84 3.44 -8.50 -3.07
N LEU A 85 3.80 -9.79 -3.16
CA LEU A 85 4.88 -10.36 -2.37
C LEU A 85 6.23 -9.74 -2.70
N LYS A 86 6.53 -9.52 -3.98
CA LYS A 86 7.76 -8.82 -4.41
C LYS A 86 7.81 -7.37 -3.94
N GLY A 87 6.70 -6.68 -3.94
CA GLY A 87 6.62 -5.32 -3.40
C GLY A 87 6.97 -5.25 -1.91
N LEU A 88 6.53 -6.24 -1.13
CA LEU A 88 6.85 -6.35 0.30
C LEU A 88 8.31 -6.76 0.52
N GLU A 89 8.84 -7.68 -0.30
CA GLU A 89 10.24 -8.10 -0.26
C GLU A 89 11.19 -6.93 -0.56
N TYR A 90 10.89 -6.12 -1.57
CA TYR A 90 11.75 -5.01 -2.00
C TYR A 90 11.66 -3.79 -1.08
N MET A 91 10.56 -3.62 -0.37
CA MET A 91 10.30 -2.46 0.47
C MET A 91 9.69 -2.89 1.82
N PRO A 92 10.42 -3.69 2.63
CA PRO A 92 9.94 -4.14 3.93
C PRO A 92 9.82 -2.98 4.91
N ASP A 93 9.09 -3.21 6.00
CA ASP A 93 8.81 -2.20 7.03
C ASP A 93 10.05 -1.72 7.76
N GLU A 94 11.05 -2.59 7.92
CA GLU A 94 12.31 -2.29 8.58
C GLU A 94 13.13 -1.23 7.83
N GLY A 95 13.12 -1.27 6.50
CA GLY A 95 13.79 -0.28 5.66
C GLY A 95 12.96 0.98 5.49
N VAL A 96 11.70 0.85 5.13
CA VAL A 96 10.77 1.98 5.00
C VAL A 96 9.42 1.62 5.61
N SER A 97 9.07 2.29 6.69
CA SER A 97 7.82 2.04 7.45
C SER A 97 6.59 1.95 6.54
N TYR A 98 5.67 1.05 6.88
CA TYR A 98 4.39 0.91 6.19
C TYR A 98 3.63 2.23 6.14
N ASP A 99 3.00 2.49 5.00
CA ASP A 99 2.30 3.71 4.65
C ASP A 99 0.88 3.42 4.14
N ILE A 100 0.22 4.43 3.60
CA ILE A 100 -1.15 4.31 3.09
C ILE A 100 -1.28 3.28 1.96
N PHE A 101 -0.27 3.11 1.10
CA PHE A 101 -0.30 2.09 0.05
C PHE A 101 -0.10 0.68 0.60
N SER A 102 0.72 0.52 1.65
CA SER A 102 0.81 -0.75 2.37
C SER A 102 -0.55 -1.16 2.95
N ILE A 103 -1.29 -0.21 3.51
CA ILE A 103 -2.64 -0.46 4.05
C ILE A 103 -3.63 -0.82 2.94
N GLN A 104 -3.58 -0.15 1.81
CA GLN A 104 -4.43 -0.48 0.66
C GLN A 104 -4.14 -1.89 0.12
N GLN A 105 -2.90 -2.37 0.22
CA GLN A 105 -2.54 -3.73 -0.16
C GLN A 105 -3.16 -4.81 0.74
N VAL A 106 -3.55 -4.50 1.99
CA VAL A 106 -4.17 -5.47 2.91
C VAL A 106 -5.37 -6.17 2.27
N SER A 107 -6.27 -5.42 1.63
CA SER A 107 -7.43 -5.99 0.96
C SER A 107 -7.06 -6.90 -0.22
N LEU A 108 -6.01 -6.55 -0.97
CA LEU A 108 -5.53 -7.33 -2.10
C LEU A 108 -4.84 -8.61 -1.62
N LEU A 109 -4.04 -8.53 -0.54
CA LEU A 109 -3.38 -9.69 0.09
C LEU A 109 -4.41 -10.70 0.58
N LEU A 110 -5.47 -10.24 1.25
CA LEU A 110 -6.58 -11.09 1.66
C LEU A 110 -7.28 -11.74 0.46
N ALA A 111 -7.47 -11.00 -0.63
CA ALA A 111 -8.11 -11.51 -1.84
C ALA A 111 -7.29 -12.60 -2.55
N VAL A 112 -5.95 -12.54 -2.47
CA VAL A 112 -5.05 -13.56 -3.04
C VAL A 112 -4.66 -14.66 -2.02
N GLY A 113 -5.24 -14.65 -0.81
CA GLY A 113 -5.01 -15.67 0.22
C GLY A 113 -3.77 -15.46 1.08
N GLU A 114 -3.11 -14.32 0.99
CA GLU A 114 -1.90 -13.98 1.75
C GLU A 114 -2.26 -13.30 3.09
N ARG A 115 -2.94 -14.06 3.95
CA ARG A 115 -3.48 -13.61 5.24
C ARG A 115 -2.40 -13.15 6.22
N ASP A 116 -1.30 -13.87 6.28
CA ASP A 116 -0.24 -13.59 7.26
C ASP A 116 0.43 -12.24 6.98
N TRP A 117 0.68 -11.90 5.72
CA TRP A 117 1.16 -10.59 5.31
C TRP A 117 0.14 -9.48 5.59
N ALA A 118 -1.14 -9.75 5.35
CA ALA A 118 -2.20 -8.79 5.67
C ALA A 118 -2.25 -8.50 7.18
N LEU A 119 -2.07 -9.52 8.02
CA LEU A 119 -1.99 -9.38 9.48
C LEU A 119 -0.75 -8.62 9.93
N ASP A 120 0.42 -8.94 9.36
CA ASP A 120 1.68 -8.28 9.69
C ASP A 120 1.59 -6.76 9.45
N ILE A 121 1.18 -6.36 8.25
CA ILE A 121 0.98 -4.94 7.91
C ILE A 121 0.00 -4.28 8.89
N SER A 122 -1.12 -4.94 9.15
CA SER A 122 -2.19 -4.36 9.96
C SER A 122 -1.79 -4.22 11.43
N THR A 123 -1.14 -5.21 12.01
CA THR A 123 -0.71 -5.17 13.42
C THR A 123 0.43 -4.17 13.62
N THR A 124 1.39 -4.15 12.71
CA THR A 124 2.52 -3.22 12.76
C THR A 124 2.05 -1.77 12.63
N TYR A 125 1.21 -1.48 11.64
CA TYR A 125 0.70 -0.12 11.45
C TYR A 125 -0.25 0.32 12.55
N SER A 126 -1.18 -0.55 12.99
CA SER A 126 -2.14 -0.20 14.05
C SER A 126 -1.43 0.07 15.37
N GLY A 127 -0.42 -0.72 15.75
CA GLY A 127 0.37 -0.46 16.95
C GLY A 127 0.97 0.95 16.96
N ARG A 128 1.64 1.35 15.88
CA ARG A 128 2.19 2.71 15.71
C ARG A 128 1.10 3.81 15.70
N ALA A 129 -0.02 3.53 15.05
CA ALA A 129 -1.13 4.48 15.00
C ALA A 129 -1.71 4.74 16.38
N VAL A 130 -1.88 3.70 17.19
CA VAL A 130 -2.38 3.79 18.56
C VAL A 130 -1.42 4.54 19.47
N GLU A 131 -0.14 4.20 19.46
CA GLU A 131 0.87 4.91 20.24
C GLU A 131 0.87 6.41 19.93
N TRP A 132 0.77 6.76 18.64
CA TRP A 132 0.71 8.14 18.22
C TRP A 132 -0.61 8.82 18.66
N LEU A 133 -1.76 8.16 18.52
CA LEU A 133 -3.06 8.66 18.96
C LEU A 133 -3.08 8.90 20.47
N ASP A 134 -2.51 7.99 21.24
CA ASP A 134 -2.39 8.08 22.68
C ASP A 134 -1.52 9.27 23.09
N TYR A 135 -0.39 9.45 22.40
CA TYR A 135 0.49 10.59 22.61
C TYR A 135 -0.19 11.93 22.36
N ILE A 136 -0.86 12.13 21.22
CA ILE A 136 -1.51 13.42 20.90
C ILE A 136 -2.72 13.68 21.78
N THR A 137 -3.48 12.64 22.15
CA THR A 137 -4.63 12.79 23.05
C THR A 137 -4.20 13.32 24.42
N LYS A 138 -3.06 12.87 24.91
CA LYS A 138 -2.49 13.28 26.21
C LYS A 138 -1.80 14.63 26.16
N ASN A 139 -1.13 14.95 25.04
CA ASN A 139 -0.19 16.07 24.98
C ASN A 139 -0.61 17.21 24.05
N ASN A 140 -1.43 16.96 23.04
CA ASN A 140 -1.80 17.96 22.04
C ASN A 140 -3.19 17.71 21.44
N GLN A 141 -4.24 18.03 22.18
CA GLN A 141 -5.63 17.82 21.73
C GLN A 141 -6.00 18.61 20.46
N LEU A 142 -5.30 19.72 20.15
CA LEU A 142 -5.54 20.47 18.91
C LEU A 142 -5.17 19.65 17.66
N ALA A 143 -4.25 18.70 17.79
CA ALA A 143 -3.86 17.81 16.69
C ALA A 143 -4.95 16.78 16.32
N LEU A 144 -5.97 16.56 17.16
CA LEU A 144 -7.08 15.64 16.88
C LEU A 144 -7.92 16.04 15.65
N ASN A 145 -7.84 17.28 15.22
CA ASN A 145 -8.51 17.78 14.01
C ASN A 145 -7.55 17.86 12.81
N GLY A 146 -6.29 17.48 13.01
CA GLY A 146 -5.26 17.57 11.98
C GLY A 146 -5.35 16.45 10.92
N TYR A 147 -4.74 16.72 9.77
CA TYR A 147 -4.65 15.78 8.65
C TYR A 147 -4.05 14.41 9.08
N SER A 148 -3.01 14.42 9.87
CA SER A 148 -2.34 13.19 10.35
C SER A 148 -3.24 12.31 11.23
N TYR A 149 -4.14 12.92 12.02
CA TYR A 149 -5.14 12.18 12.78
C TYR A 149 -6.16 11.51 11.86
N GLN A 150 -6.72 12.29 10.93
CA GLN A 150 -7.72 11.78 9.98
C GLN A 150 -7.17 10.62 9.15
N GLN A 151 -5.92 10.73 8.68
CA GLN A 151 -5.27 9.66 7.90
C GLN A 151 -5.13 8.36 8.69
N ARG A 152 -4.76 8.43 9.97
CA ARG A 152 -4.64 7.22 10.82
C ARG A 152 -5.99 6.57 11.09
N VAL A 153 -7.00 7.36 11.38
CA VAL A 153 -8.37 6.86 11.60
C VAL A 153 -8.92 6.21 10.31
N LEU A 154 -8.70 6.83 9.15
CA LEU A 154 -9.09 6.26 7.86
C LEU A 154 -8.36 4.94 7.61
N ALA A 155 -7.06 4.87 7.85
CA ALA A 155 -6.26 3.67 7.67
C ALA A 155 -6.77 2.50 8.55
N LEU A 156 -7.04 2.74 9.84
CA LEU A 156 -7.60 1.73 10.74
C LEU A 156 -8.97 1.24 10.23
N ASN A 157 -9.82 2.15 9.77
CA ASN A 157 -11.12 1.80 9.20
C ASN A 157 -10.99 0.97 7.90
N GLU A 158 -10.04 1.30 7.01
CA GLU A 158 -9.82 0.55 5.77
C GLU A 158 -9.37 -0.88 6.07
N MET A 159 -8.42 -1.07 7.00
CA MET A 159 -7.99 -2.40 7.43
C MET A 159 -9.16 -3.19 8.03
N ALA A 160 -9.93 -2.60 8.93
CA ALA A 160 -11.09 -3.24 9.52
C ALA A 160 -12.15 -3.65 8.48
N ARG A 161 -12.36 -2.83 7.45
CA ARG A 161 -13.25 -3.18 6.31
C ARG A 161 -12.71 -4.35 5.52
N ALA A 162 -11.40 -4.38 5.24
CA ALA A 162 -10.75 -5.45 4.50
C ALA A 162 -10.93 -6.80 5.23
N PHE A 163 -10.68 -6.85 6.54
CA PHE A 163 -10.88 -8.07 7.33
C PHE A 163 -12.36 -8.49 7.44
N ARG A 164 -13.29 -7.55 7.55
CA ARG A 164 -14.73 -7.88 7.49
C ARG A 164 -15.12 -8.49 6.15
N ALA A 165 -14.64 -7.94 5.06
CA ALA A 165 -14.90 -8.47 3.72
C ALA A 165 -14.32 -9.87 3.52
N ALA A 166 -13.22 -10.20 4.22
CA ALA A 166 -12.63 -11.54 4.26
C ALA A 166 -13.26 -12.49 5.30
N ASN A 167 -14.36 -12.09 5.95
CA ASN A 167 -15.02 -12.82 7.05
C ASN A 167 -14.18 -12.98 8.34
N GLU A 168 -13.18 -12.14 8.54
CA GLU A 168 -12.32 -12.09 9.73
C GLU A 168 -12.85 -11.05 10.75
N THR A 169 -14.08 -11.23 11.20
CA THR A 169 -14.81 -10.24 12.00
C THR A 169 -14.15 -9.91 13.34
N GLU A 170 -13.56 -10.89 14.02
CA GLU A 170 -12.88 -10.67 15.30
C GLU A 170 -11.64 -9.77 15.14
N LEU A 171 -10.85 -10.00 14.09
CA LEU A 171 -9.71 -9.14 13.75
C LEU A 171 -10.14 -7.74 13.36
N ALA A 172 -11.21 -7.63 12.57
CA ALA A 172 -11.78 -6.33 12.22
C ALA A 172 -12.22 -5.54 13.46
N LEU A 173 -12.81 -6.20 14.45
CA LEU A 173 -13.23 -5.55 15.71
C LEU A 173 -12.03 -5.14 16.56
N SER A 174 -10.97 -5.96 16.64
CA SER A 174 -9.76 -5.61 17.38
C SER A 174 -9.08 -4.34 16.87
N LEU A 175 -9.15 -4.07 15.57
CA LEU A 175 -8.59 -2.86 14.95
C LEU A 175 -9.42 -1.58 15.21
N ILE A 176 -10.68 -1.71 15.60
CA ILE A 176 -11.58 -0.56 15.85
C ILE A 176 -11.66 -0.24 17.35
N HIS A 177 -11.45 -1.22 18.22
CA HIS A 177 -11.54 -1.08 19.68
C HIS A 177 -10.21 -0.65 20.34
N ILE A 178 -9.28 -0.15 19.52
CA ILE A 178 -8.00 0.39 20.00
C ILE A 178 -8.16 1.89 20.46
#